data_c19bb1a104619709829693036e2c7105
#
_entry.id   c19bb1a104619709829693036e2c7105
#
_cell.length_a   1.000
_cell.length_b   1.000
_cell.length_c   1.000
_cell.angle_alpha   90.00
_cell.angle_beta   90.00
_cell.angle_gamma   90.00
#
_symmetry.space_group_name_H-M   'P 1'
#
loop_
_entity.id
_entity.type
_entity.pdbx_description
1 polymer ?
#
loop_
_entity_poly.entity_id
_entity_poly.type
_entity_poly.pdbx_seq_one_letter_code
_entity_poly.pdbx_strand_id
1 'polypeptide(L)'
;CAQRVLRPSINQATIQVLQENGVEVVAVPEQACCGALNLHAGDKEGAQDLARKNLKAFRDVDYVVTNAAGCGSGMKEYPLLFLGEPEEEEAQALAAKVKDLSVLLDELGFTPPPPPRRPLRVAYHDACHLAHAQGVREAPRRLLQAAGLEVLEPREWELCCGSAGTYNLFQPEIAEALGKRKAENLKATGADLVATGNIGCLTQIQAYLDLPVLHTAELLAPLYEGKDPRA
;
A
#
# COMPACT_ATOMS: atom_id res chain seq x y z
N CYS A 1 0.22 13.14 -5.16
CA CYS A 1 -0.41 11.83 -5.17
C CYS A 1 -1.83 11.90 -4.62
N ALA A 2 -2.75 11.14 -5.20
CA ALA A 2 -4.15 11.08 -4.76
C ALA A 2 -4.26 10.74 -3.25
N GLN A 3 -3.48 9.81 -2.74
CA GLN A 3 -3.46 9.43 -1.33
C GLN A 3 -3.21 10.63 -0.40
N ARG A 4 -2.29 11.52 -0.75
CA ARG A 4 -1.97 12.70 0.07
C ARG A 4 -3.17 13.64 0.23
N VAL A 5 -4.06 13.67 -0.76
CA VAL A 5 -5.27 14.52 -0.75
C VAL A 5 -6.45 13.78 -0.12
N LEU A 6 -6.66 12.51 -0.52
CA LEU A 6 -7.85 11.75 -0.11
C LEU A 6 -7.74 11.24 1.35
N ARG A 7 -6.55 10.83 1.78
CA ARG A 7 -6.33 10.25 3.10
C ARG A 7 -4.89 10.49 3.59
N PRO A 8 -4.59 11.74 4.00
CA PRO A 8 -3.25 12.12 4.48
C PRO A 8 -2.82 11.35 5.75
N SER A 9 -3.78 10.85 6.53
CA SER A 9 -3.55 10.01 7.73
C SER A 9 -2.71 8.76 7.45
N ILE A 10 -2.80 8.18 6.24
CA ILE A 10 -1.97 7.03 5.87
C ILE A 10 -0.48 7.39 5.94
N ASN A 11 -0.08 8.55 5.41
CA ASN A 11 1.32 8.98 5.45
C ASN A 11 1.77 9.29 6.88
N GLN A 12 0.93 9.95 7.68
CA GLN A 12 1.23 10.24 9.08
C GLN A 12 1.43 8.94 9.87
N ALA A 13 0.52 7.99 9.73
CA ALA A 13 0.60 6.68 10.35
C ALA A 13 1.85 5.89 9.88
N THR A 14 2.19 5.97 8.59
CA THR A 14 3.39 5.33 8.04
C THR A 14 4.66 5.88 8.68
N ILE A 15 4.77 7.22 8.80
CA ILE A 15 5.91 7.87 9.47
C ILE A 15 6.00 7.42 10.93
N GLN A 16 4.90 7.46 11.66
CA GLN A 16 4.85 7.04 13.06
C GLN A 16 5.30 5.58 13.22
N VAL A 17 4.75 4.64 12.45
CA VAL A 17 5.12 3.21 12.53
C VAL A 17 6.60 3.01 12.22
N LEU A 18 7.16 3.70 11.23
CA LEU A 18 8.59 3.62 10.90
C LEU A 18 9.46 4.15 12.05
N GLN A 19 9.10 5.28 12.63
CA GLN A 19 9.84 5.88 13.76
C GLN A 19 9.80 5.00 15.00
N GLU A 20 8.66 4.40 15.33
CA GLU A 20 8.52 3.42 16.43
C GLU A 20 9.38 2.16 16.22
N ASN A 21 9.77 1.89 14.97
CA ASN A 21 10.69 0.81 14.60
C ASN A 21 12.14 1.29 14.37
N GLY A 22 12.50 2.49 14.85
CA GLY A 22 13.86 3.00 14.80
C GLY A 22 14.34 3.45 13.42
N VAL A 23 13.43 3.65 12.47
CA VAL A 23 13.77 4.13 11.12
C VAL A 23 13.76 5.64 11.10
N GLU A 24 14.86 6.25 10.66
CA GLU A 24 14.90 7.68 10.38
C GLU A 24 14.14 7.98 9.09
N VAL A 25 13.06 8.75 9.19
CA VAL A 25 12.21 9.09 8.06
C VAL A 25 12.57 10.47 7.52
N VAL A 26 13.03 10.51 6.28
CA VAL A 26 13.35 11.73 5.55
C VAL A 26 12.22 12.08 4.59
N ALA A 27 11.63 13.26 4.74
CA ALA A 27 10.70 13.82 3.78
C ALA A 27 11.47 14.56 2.69
N VAL A 28 11.36 14.10 1.44
CA VAL A 28 12.04 14.72 0.29
C VAL A 28 11.04 15.62 -0.44
N PRO A 29 11.18 16.96 -0.40
CA PRO A 29 10.23 17.89 -0.99
C PRO A 29 10.08 17.74 -2.50
N GLU A 30 11.15 17.34 -3.19
CA GLU A 30 11.24 17.19 -4.65
C GLU A 30 10.56 15.92 -5.17
N GLN A 31 10.13 15.00 -4.29
CA GLN A 31 9.45 13.79 -4.73
C GLN A 31 8.21 14.10 -5.57
N ALA A 32 8.03 13.34 -6.64
CA ALA A 32 6.87 13.44 -7.52
C ALA A 32 5.90 12.25 -7.36
N CYS A 33 4.82 12.23 -8.14
CA CYS A 33 4.01 11.03 -8.32
C CYS A 33 4.87 9.89 -8.90
N CYS A 34 4.56 8.64 -8.54
CA CYS A 34 5.27 7.48 -9.09
C CYS A 34 5.10 7.30 -10.62
N GLY A 35 4.11 7.96 -11.23
CA GLY A 35 3.85 7.87 -12.67
C GLY A 35 3.07 6.62 -13.11
N ALA A 36 2.76 5.70 -12.20
CA ALA A 36 2.09 4.44 -12.56
C ALA A 36 0.75 4.65 -13.27
N LEU A 37 -0.05 5.64 -12.86
CA LEU A 37 -1.32 5.93 -13.53
C LEU A 37 -1.13 6.47 -14.95
N ASN A 38 -0.09 7.29 -15.18
CA ASN A 38 0.28 7.76 -16.51
C ASN A 38 0.64 6.56 -17.40
N LEU A 39 1.52 5.69 -16.92
CA LEU A 39 1.94 4.49 -17.65
C LEU A 39 0.74 3.58 -17.99
N HIS A 40 -0.14 3.31 -17.03
CA HIS A 40 -1.35 2.50 -17.26
C HIS A 40 -2.35 3.15 -18.22
N ALA A 41 -2.33 4.47 -18.36
CA ALA A 41 -3.12 5.21 -19.32
C ALA A 41 -2.45 5.35 -20.71
N GLY A 42 -1.24 4.79 -20.90
CA GLY A 42 -0.48 4.88 -22.16
C GLY A 42 0.37 6.14 -22.29
N ASP A 43 0.42 7.00 -21.28
CA ASP A 43 1.26 8.21 -21.24
C ASP A 43 2.67 7.87 -20.73
N LYS A 44 3.47 7.25 -21.60
CA LYS A 44 4.84 6.85 -21.28
C LYS A 44 5.73 8.07 -20.97
N GLU A 45 5.63 9.13 -21.76
CA GLU A 45 6.48 10.33 -21.60
C GLU A 45 6.19 11.01 -20.25
N GLY A 46 4.93 11.21 -19.90
CA GLY A 46 4.56 11.76 -18.60
C GLY A 46 5.00 10.86 -17.42
N ALA A 47 4.96 9.54 -17.59
CA ALA A 47 5.49 8.61 -16.61
C ALA A 47 7.01 8.75 -16.44
N GLN A 48 7.77 8.85 -17.55
CA GLN A 48 9.22 9.07 -17.53
C GLN A 48 9.61 10.39 -16.87
N ASP A 49 8.89 11.48 -17.15
CA ASP A 49 9.17 12.79 -16.55
C ASP A 49 8.97 12.77 -15.02
N LEU A 50 7.95 12.07 -14.54
CA LEU A 50 7.72 11.88 -13.10
C LEU A 50 8.80 10.97 -12.49
N ALA A 51 9.17 9.91 -13.18
CA ALA A 51 10.22 8.99 -12.74
C ALA A 51 11.57 9.70 -12.65
N ARG A 52 11.99 10.51 -13.62
CA ARG A 52 13.24 11.31 -13.58
C ARG A 52 13.31 12.22 -12.35
N LYS A 53 12.19 12.80 -11.93
CA LYS A 53 12.13 13.58 -10.67
C LYS A 53 12.41 12.72 -9.46
N ASN A 54 11.80 11.52 -9.41
CA ASN A 54 11.97 10.58 -8.31
C ASN A 54 13.39 9.97 -8.28
N LEU A 55 14.02 9.68 -9.44
CA LEU A 55 15.41 9.25 -9.50
C LEU A 55 16.34 10.26 -8.81
N LYS A 56 16.15 11.55 -9.08
CA LYS A 56 16.92 12.61 -8.42
C LYS A 56 16.60 12.76 -6.95
N ALA A 57 15.30 12.74 -6.60
CA ALA A 57 14.82 12.96 -5.24
C ALA A 57 15.28 11.88 -4.27
N PHE A 58 15.36 10.63 -4.69
CA PHE A 58 15.66 9.49 -3.83
C PHE A 58 17.10 8.93 -3.98
N ARG A 59 18.02 9.73 -4.54
CA ARG A 59 19.40 9.28 -4.76
C ARG A 59 20.11 8.90 -3.47
N ASP A 60 19.98 9.73 -2.44
CA ASP A 60 20.79 9.70 -1.21
C ASP A 60 20.06 9.05 -0.02
N VAL A 61 19.07 8.20 -0.27
CA VAL A 61 18.36 7.43 0.77
C VAL A 61 18.69 5.95 0.66
N ASP A 62 18.67 5.24 1.78
CA ASP A 62 18.90 3.79 1.84
C ASP A 62 17.70 3.02 1.27
N TYR A 63 16.49 3.45 1.60
CA TYR A 63 15.23 2.85 1.16
C TYR A 63 14.23 3.90 0.71
N VAL A 64 13.41 3.52 -0.27
CA VAL A 64 12.20 4.26 -0.66
C VAL A 64 10.99 3.46 -0.21
N VAL A 65 10.38 3.89 0.89
CA VAL A 65 9.23 3.17 1.46
C VAL A 65 7.95 3.57 0.76
N THR A 66 7.21 2.59 0.28
CA THR A 66 5.90 2.79 -0.32
C THR A 66 4.79 2.25 0.58
N ASN A 67 3.73 3.01 0.73
CA ASN A 67 2.52 2.64 1.45
C ASN A 67 1.29 2.58 0.51
N ALA A 68 1.54 2.40 -0.77
CA ALA A 68 0.55 2.18 -1.80
C ALA A 68 1.10 1.15 -2.79
N ALA A 69 0.52 -0.05 -2.79
CA ALA A 69 1.00 -1.19 -3.57
C ALA A 69 1.21 -0.89 -5.05
N GLY A 70 0.31 -0.11 -5.67
CA GLY A 70 0.44 0.30 -7.07
C GLY A 70 1.61 1.26 -7.31
N CYS A 71 1.94 2.12 -6.34
CA CYS A 71 3.12 2.98 -6.43
C CYS A 71 4.41 2.16 -6.30
N GLY A 72 4.45 1.23 -5.35
CA GLY A 72 5.60 0.33 -5.15
C GLY A 72 5.89 -0.51 -6.39
N SER A 73 4.86 -1.13 -6.96
CA SER A 73 4.97 -1.88 -8.22
C SER A 73 5.50 -0.99 -9.36
N GLY A 74 4.86 0.17 -9.59
CA GLY A 74 5.28 1.06 -10.67
C GLY A 74 6.72 1.59 -10.53
N MET A 75 7.18 1.87 -9.30
CA MET A 75 8.56 2.32 -9.09
C MET A 75 9.58 1.18 -9.27
N LYS A 76 9.22 -0.06 -8.95
CA LYS A 76 10.05 -1.24 -9.22
C LYS A 76 10.16 -1.54 -10.72
N GLU A 77 9.22 -1.07 -11.53
CA GLU A 77 9.22 -1.20 -12.98
C GLU A 77 9.93 -0.06 -13.72
N TYR A 78 10.50 0.93 -13.03
CA TYR A 78 11.27 2.01 -13.66
C TYR A 78 12.38 1.52 -14.60
N PRO A 79 13.12 0.42 -14.31
CA PRO A 79 14.10 -0.11 -15.27
C PRO A 79 13.49 -0.43 -16.65
N LEU A 80 12.26 -0.96 -16.69
CA LEU A 80 11.55 -1.25 -17.94
C LEU A 80 11.11 0.04 -18.64
N LEU A 81 10.78 1.08 -17.88
CA LEU A 81 10.37 2.38 -18.41
C LEU A 81 11.52 3.10 -19.12
N PHE A 82 12.76 2.86 -18.65
CA PHE A 82 13.99 3.44 -19.21
C PHE A 82 14.87 2.43 -19.96
N LEU A 83 14.32 1.31 -20.39
CA LEU A 83 15.07 0.28 -21.10
C LEU A 83 15.75 0.85 -22.36
N GLY A 84 17.09 0.77 -22.40
CA GLY A 84 17.93 1.32 -23.49
C GLY A 84 18.11 2.84 -23.44
N GLU A 85 17.69 3.51 -22.38
CA GLU A 85 17.87 4.94 -22.17
C GLU A 85 19.00 5.24 -21.16
N PRO A 86 19.55 6.48 -21.13
CA PRO A 86 20.65 6.82 -20.21
C PRO A 86 20.34 6.63 -18.72
N GLU A 87 19.07 6.70 -18.34
CA GLU A 87 18.62 6.58 -16.96
C GLU A 87 18.41 5.13 -16.48
N GLU A 88 18.62 4.12 -17.32
CA GLU A 88 18.33 2.72 -17.00
C GLU A 88 19.07 2.23 -15.74
N GLU A 89 20.38 2.54 -15.64
CA GLU A 89 21.20 2.14 -14.48
C GLU A 89 20.71 2.82 -13.18
N GLU A 90 20.39 4.12 -13.24
CA GLU A 90 19.86 4.86 -12.10
C GLU A 90 18.48 4.34 -11.69
N ALA A 91 17.66 3.95 -12.67
CA ALA A 91 16.35 3.34 -12.44
C ALA A 91 16.45 1.96 -11.77
N GLN A 92 17.45 1.14 -12.17
CA GLN A 92 17.74 -0.14 -11.51
C GLN A 92 18.17 0.07 -10.06
N ALA A 93 19.07 1.03 -9.80
CA ALA A 93 19.53 1.37 -8.47
C ALA A 93 18.36 1.83 -7.57
N LEU A 94 17.45 2.68 -8.08
CA LEU A 94 16.27 3.10 -7.33
C LEU A 94 15.32 1.94 -7.09
N ALA A 95 14.99 1.14 -8.10
CA ALA A 95 14.06 0.02 -7.96
C ALA A 95 14.49 -0.98 -6.87
N ALA A 96 15.80 -1.19 -6.70
CA ALA A 96 16.36 -2.05 -5.65
C ALA A 96 16.12 -1.50 -4.24
N LYS A 97 16.02 -0.17 -4.08
CA LYS A 97 15.74 0.51 -2.80
C LYS A 97 14.25 0.55 -2.45
N VAL A 98 13.35 0.32 -3.43
CA VAL A 98 11.90 0.41 -3.22
C VAL A 98 11.40 -0.78 -2.42
N LYS A 99 10.79 -0.49 -1.27
CA LYS A 99 10.20 -1.48 -0.37
C LYS A 99 8.77 -1.10 -0.01
N ASP A 100 7.87 -2.06 0.01
CA ASP A 100 6.59 -1.88 0.70
C ASP A 100 6.84 -1.73 2.20
N LEU A 101 6.02 -0.92 2.89
CA LEU A 101 6.12 -0.72 4.34
C LEU A 101 6.20 -2.03 5.11
N SER A 102 5.36 -3.00 4.75
CA SER A 102 5.31 -4.28 5.44
C SER A 102 6.58 -5.11 5.23
N VAL A 103 7.16 -5.05 4.03
CA VAL A 103 8.39 -5.74 3.70
C VAL A 103 9.58 -5.14 4.45
N LEU A 104 9.69 -3.81 4.46
CA LEU A 104 10.80 -3.16 5.17
C LEU A 104 10.77 -3.48 6.67
N LEU A 105 9.61 -3.36 7.30
CA LEU A 105 9.47 -3.66 8.73
C LEU A 105 9.78 -5.12 9.06
N ASP A 106 9.32 -6.03 8.23
CA ASP A 106 9.59 -7.47 8.39
C ASP A 106 11.09 -7.80 8.25
N GLU A 107 11.78 -7.17 7.28
CA GLU A 107 13.23 -7.35 7.06
C GLU A 107 14.08 -6.72 8.17
N LEU A 108 13.69 -5.58 8.73
CA LEU A 108 14.43 -4.91 9.81
C LEU A 108 14.19 -5.52 11.19
N GLY A 109 13.23 -6.39 11.34
CA GLY A 109 12.82 -6.94 12.64
C GLY A 109 11.79 -6.05 13.32
N PHE A 110 10.53 -6.25 12.97
CA PHE A 110 9.39 -5.47 13.44
C PHE A 110 9.29 -5.48 14.98
N THR A 111 9.25 -4.29 15.56
CA THR A 111 8.92 -4.07 16.98
C THR A 111 7.42 -3.87 17.10
N PRO A 112 6.64 -4.88 17.53
CA PRO A 112 5.20 -4.78 17.54
C PRO A 112 4.71 -3.80 18.62
N PRO A 113 3.62 -3.08 18.35
CA PRO A 113 2.93 -2.31 19.39
C PRO A 113 2.34 -3.24 20.46
N PRO A 114 1.97 -2.72 21.64
CA PRO A 114 1.17 -3.46 22.60
C PRO A 114 -0.12 -3.99 21.95
N PRO A 115 -0.56 -5.22 22.30
CA PRO A 115 -1.78 -5.77 21.73
C PRO A 115 -3.00 -4.93 22.13
N PRO A 116 -4.06 -4.91 21.29
CA PRO A 116 -5.27 -4.16 21.59
C PRO A 116 -5.92 -4.68 22.89
N ARG A 117 -6.54 -3.77 23.65
CA ARG A 117 -7.20 -4.12 24.92
C ARG A 117 -8.35 -5.13 24.78
N ARG A 118 -8.93 -5.21 23.60
CA ARG A 118 -9.97 -6.18 23.24
C ARG A 118 -9.54 -6.92 21.98
N PRO A 119 -9.85 -8.21 21.85
CA PRO A 119 -9.61 -8.95 20.64
C PRO A 119 -10.17 -8.18 19.43
N LEU A 120 -9.37 -8.07 18.37
CA LEU A 120 -9.73 -7.38 17.15
C LEU A 120 -9.48 -8.31 15.97
N ARG A 121 -10.54 -8.64 15.23
CA ARG A 121 -10.51 -9.50 14.06
C ARG A 121 -10.42 -8.65 12.80
N VAL A 122 -9.43 -8.92 11.99
CA VAL A 122 -9.08 -8.12 10.81
C VAL A 122 -9.13 -9.00 9.57
N ALA A 123 -10.04 -8.73 8.64
CA ALA A 123 -9.96 -9.34 7.32
C ALA A 123 -8.89 -8.62 6.49
N TYR A 124 -7.88 -9.37 6.00
CA TYR A 124 -6.84 -8.75 5.19
C TYR A 124 -7.19 -8.82 3.69
N HIS A 125 -7.23 -7.66 3.03
CA HIS A 125 -7.38 -7.59 1.58
C HIS A 125 -6.01 -7.48 0.91
N ASP A 126 -5.63 -8.51 0.16
CA ASP A 126 -4.44 -8.50 -0.67
C ASP A 126 -4.62 -7.52 -1.84
N ALA A 127 -3.88 -6.42 -1.82
CA ALA A 127 -3.82 -5.55 -2.99
C ALA A 127 -3.10 -6.29 -4.13
N CYS A 128 -3.71 -6.38 -5.31
CA CYS A 128 -3.19 -7.18 -6.44
C CYS A 128 -1.75 -6.78 -6.83
N HIS A 129 -1.41 -5.50 -6.79
CA HIS A 129 -0.05 -5.02 -7.05
C HIS A 129 0.96 -5.42 -5.96
N LEU A 130 0.52 -5.67 -4.72
CA LEU A 130 1.40 -6.19 -3.69
C LEU A 130 1.54 -7.71 -3.83
N ALA A 131 0.42 -8.42 -3.89
CA ALA A 131 0.40 -9.87 -3.89
C ALA A 131 0.96 -10.49 -5.18
N HIS A 132 0.59 -9.97 -6.35
CA HIS A 132 0.97 -10.56 -7.64
C HIS A 132 2.19 -9.88 -8.27
N ALA A 133 2.21 -8.55 -8.37
CA ALA A 133 3.32 -7.85 -9.02
C ALA A 133 4.59 -7.81 -8.15
N GLN A 134 4.46 -7.71 -6.83
CA GLN A 134 5.60 -7.69 -5.91
C GLN A 134 5.84 -9.03 -5.18
N GLY A 135 4.95 -10.02 -5.32
CA GLY A 135 5.07 -11.33 -4.68
C GLY A 135 4.94 -11.30 -3.15
N VAL A 136 4.33 -10.27 -2.59
CA VAL A 136 4.26 -10.04 -1.13
C VAL A 136 2.86 -10.35 -0.61
N ARG A 137 2.75 -11.37 0.23
CA ARG A 137 1.51 -11.75 0.92
C ARG A 137 1.67 -11.86 2.43
N GLU A 138 2.76 -12.49 2.87
CA GLU A 138 2.94 -12.88 4.27
C GLU A 138 3.41 -11.74 5.17
N ALA A 139 4.23 -10.81 4.67
CA ALA A 139 4.76 -9.73 5.49
C ALA A 139 3.67 -8.90 6.19
N PRO A 140 2.60 -8.40 5.52
CA PRO A 140 1.54 -7.67 6.21
C PRO A 140 0.85 -8.51 7.30
N ARG A 141 0.65 -9.80 7.04
CA ARG A 141 0.01 -10.73 7.98
C ARG A 141 0.86 -10.91 9.23
N ARG A 142 2.16 -11.14 9.05
CA ARG A 142 3.11 -11.26 10.18
C ARG A 142 3.10 -10.03 11.07
N LEU A 143 3.09 -8.82 10.48
CA LEU A 143 3.03 -7.59 11.25
C LEU A 143 1.75 -7.48 12.07
N LEU A 144 0.59 -7.74 11.45
CA LEU A 144 -0.70 -7.67 12.12
C LEU A 144 -0.83 -8.71 13.24
N GLN A 145 -0.39 -9.94 12.99
CA GLN A 145 -0.37 -11.01 13.99
C GLN A 145 0.58 -10.71 15.14
N ALA A 146 1.78 -10.18 14.85
CA ALA A 146 2.74 -9.77 15.88
C ALA A 146 2.18 -8.62 16.75
N ALA A 147 1.34 -7.75 16.19
CA ALA A 147 0.61 -6.72 16.93
C ALA A 147 -0.58 -7.26 17.74
N GLY A 148 -0.78 -8.57 17.80
CA GLY A 148 -1.86 -9.21 18.58
C GLY A 148 -3.24 -9.16 17.92
N LEU A 149 -3.29 -9.01 16.60
CA LEU A 149 -4.53 -8.99 15.82
C LEU A 149 -4.82 -10.39 15.26
N GLU A 150 -6.10 -10.77 15.25
CA GLU A 150 -6.56 -11.99 14.58
C GLU A 150 -6.80 -11.70 13.10
N VAL A 151 -5.92 -12.22 12.23
CA VAL A 151 -6.00 -12.02 10.78
C VAL A 151 -6.87 -13.10 10.15
N LEU A 152 -7.92 -12.68 9.46
CA LEU A 152 -8.88 -13.55 8.78
C LEU A 152 -8.73 -13.46 7.27
N GLU A 153 -8.77 -14.63 6.62
CA GLU A 153 -8.64 -14.76 5.17
C GLU A 153 -10.00 -14.76 4.50
N PRO A 154 -10.27 -13.82 3.57
CA PRO A 154 -11.50 -13.84 2.78
C PRO A 154 -11.43 -14.93 1.72
N ARG A 155 -12.59 -15.44 1.31
CA ARG A 155 -12.70 -16.26 0.10
C ARG A 155 -12.24 -15.44 -1.10
N GLU A 156 -11.72 -16.12 -2.14
CA GLU A 156 -11.26 -15.47 -3.37
C GLU A 156 -10.31 -14.30 -3.06
N TRP A 157 -9.30 -14.58 -2.22
CA TRP A 157 -8.35 -13.56 -1.81
C TRP A 157 -7.69 -12.85 -3.01
N GLU A 158 -7.48 -13.60 -4.11
CA GLU A 158 -6.89 -13.14 -5.37
C GLU A 158 -7.81 -12.22 -6.20
N LEU A 159 -9.11 -12.19 -5.91
CA LEU A 159 -10.06 -11.36 -6.64
C LEU A 159 -9.75 -9.87 -6.49
N CYS A 160 -9.66 -9.16 -7.62
CA CYS A 160 -9.47 -7.71 -7.64
C CYS A 160 -10.64 -6.98 -6.95
N CYS A 161 -10.35 -5.87 -6.28
CA CYS A 161 -11.38 -5.00 -5.70
C CYS A 161 -12.14 -4.16 -6.74
N GLY A 162 -11.71 -4.17 -8.00
CA GLY A 162 -12.31 -3.39 -9.09
C GLY A 162 -11.72 -1.99 -9.28
N SER A 163 -10.83 -1.50 -8.39
CA SER A 163 -10.25 -0.15 -8.53
C SER A 163 -9.31 -0.05 -9.74
N ALA A 164 -8.30 -0.91 -9.83
CA ALA A 164 -7.35 -1.08 -10.94
C ALA A 164 -6.93 0.24 -11.64
N GLY A 165 -6.33 1.16 -10.89
CA GLY A 165 -5.91 2.46 -11.39
C GLY A 165 -7.10 3.34 -11.76
N THR A 166 -7.30 3.60 -13.05
CA THR A 166 -8.43 4.37 -13.60
C THR A 166 -9.54 3.48 -14.17
N TYR A 167 -9.40 2.16 -14.07
CA TYR A 167 -10.34 1.20 -14.66
C TYR A 167 -11.78 1.39 -14.17
N ASN A 168 -11.97 1.67 -12.88
CA ASN A 168 -13.28 1.92 -12.30
C ASN A 168 -14.01 3.16 -12.87
N LEU A 169 -13.28 4.09 -13.48
CA LEU A 169 -13.84 5.25 -14.15
C LEU A 169 -14.30 4.92 -15.59
N PHE A 170 -13.56 4.04 -16.27
CA PHE A 170 -13.83 3.68 -17.67
C PHE A 170 -14.72 2.44 -17.82
N GLN A 171 -14.72 1.55 -16.81
CA GLN A 171 -15.51 0.31 -16.79
C GLN A 171 -16.31 0.19 -15.47
N PRO A 172 -17.21 1.15 -15.18
CA PRO A 172 -17.86 1.26 -13.87
C PRO A 172 -18.71 0.03 -13.52
N GLU A 173 -19.40 -0.57 -14.48
CA GLU A 173 -20.27 -1.74 -14.23
C GLU A 173 -19.46 -2.96 -13.76
N ILE A 174 -18.33 -3.25 -14.43
CA ILE A 174 -17.47 -4.37 -14.06
C ILE A 174 -16.78 -4.09 -12.73
N ALA A 175 -16.31 -2.86 -12.53
CA ALA A 175 -15.66 -2.42 -11.30
C ALA A 175 -16.61 -2.51 -10.09
N GLU A 176 -17.88 -2.15 -10.27
CA GLU A 176 -18.92 -2.28 -9.25
C GLU A 176 -19.19 -3.75 -8.92
N ALA A 177 -19.34 -4.61 -9.92
CA ALA A 177 -19.56 -6.04 -9.71
C ALA A 177 -18.41 -6.70 -8.92
N LEU A 178 -17.16 -6.37 -9.28
CA LEU A 178 -15.97 -6.83 -8.56
C LEU A 178 -15.93 -6.28 -7.12
N GLY A 179 -16.20 -4.98 -6.94
CA GLY A 179 -16.21 -4.33 -5.62
C GLY A 179 -17.24 -4.94 -4.67
N LYS A 180 -18.48 -5.15 -5.13
CA LYS A 180 -19.54 -5.80 -4.37
C LYS A 180 -19.17 -7.24 -3.97
N ARG A 181 -18.69 -8.06 -4.92
CA ARG A 181 -18.27 -9.43 -4.64
C ARG A 181 -17.11 -9.48 -3.64
N LYS A 182 -16.12 -8.58 -3.76
CA LYS A 182 -15.03 -8.47 -2.80
C LYS A 182 -15.53 -8.06 -1.43
N ALA A 183 -16.43 -7.08 -1.34
CA ALA A 183 -17.04 -6.64 -0.07
C ALA A 183 -17.84 -7.78 0.61
N GLU A 184 -18.60 -8.56 -0.14
CA GLU A 184 -19.32 -9.74 0.35
C GLU A 184 -18.35 -10.79 0.93
N ASN A 185 -17.26 -11.09 0.23
CA ASN A 185 -16.24 -12.05 0.70
C ASN A 185 -15.55 -11.56 1.98
N LEU A 186 -15.25 -10.27 2.08
CA LEU A 186 -14.68 -9.67 3.28
C LEU A 186 -15.67 -9.68 4.45
N LYS A 187 -16.92 -9.31 4.22
CA LYS A 187 -18.00 -9.36 5.25
C LYS A 187 -18.25 -10.77 5.77
N ALA A 188 -18.16 -11.77 4.88
CA ALA A 188 -18.39 -13.17 5.24
C ALA A 188 -17.34 -13.75 6.20
N THR A 189 -16.18 -13.09 6.38
CA THR A 189 -15.17 -13.48 7.37
C THR A 189 -15.63 -13.26 8.82
N GLY A 190 -16.60 -12.39 9.04
CA GLY A 190 -17.03 -11.96 10.36
C GLY A 190 -16.01 -11.05 11.08
N ALA A 191 -15.11 -10.41 10.35
CA ALA A 191 -14.14 -9.47 10.90
C ALA A 191 -14.80 -8.21 11.47
N ASP A 192 -14.08 -7.52 12.36
CA ASP A 192 -14.51 -6.24 12.94
C ASP A 192 -14.13 -5.05 12.03
N LEU A 193 -13.10 -5.23 11.20
CA LEU A 193 -12.63 -4.26 10.18
C LEU A 193 -11.83 -4.96 9.07
N VAL A 194 -11.53 -4.23 8.03
CA VAL A 194 -10.68 -4.67 6.91
C VAL A 194 -9.38 -3.87 6.87
N ALA A 195 -8.25 -4.54 6.63
CA ALA A 195 -6.96 -3.90 6.39
C ALA A 195 -6.46 -4.15 4.96
N THR A 196 -5.78 -3.16 4.39
CA THR A 196 -5.15 -3.25 3.08
C THR A 196 -3.97 -2.28 2.95
N GLY A 197 -2.99 -2.57 2.11
CA GLY A 197 -1.81 -1.74 1.84
C GLY A 197 -1.95 -0.87 0.57
N ASN A 198 -3.18 -0.48 0.16
CA ASN A 198 -3.36 0.31 -1.05
C ASN A 198 -4.59 1.21 -1.01
N ILE A 199 -4.38 2.52 -1.20
CA ILE A 199 -5.46 3.53 -1.15
C ILE A 199 -6.57 3.27 -2.17
N GLY A 200 -6.25 2.83 -3.38
CA GLY A 200 -7.25 2.54 -4.41
C GLY A 200 -8.18 1.40 -3.99
N CYS A 201 -7.62 0.31 -3.44
CA CYS A 201 -8.40 -0.80 -2.90
C CYS A 201 -9.24 -0.36 -1.69
N LEU A 202 -8.64 0.41 -0.78
CA LEU A 202 -9.31 0.94 0.41
C LEU A 202 -10.56 1.73 0.03
N THR A 203 -10.42 2.69 -0.86
CA THR A 203 -11.53 3.55 -1.30
C THR A 203 -12.62 2.75 -2.02
N GLN A 204 -12.21 1.83 -2.91
CA GLN A 204 -13.14 1.01 -3.68
C GLN A 204 -13.95 0.07 -2.78
N ILE A 205 -13.30 -0.62 -1.85
CA ILE A 205 -13.95 -1.56 -0.93
C ILE A 205 -14.88 -0.81 0.03
N GLN A 206 -14.44 0.33 0.57
CA GLN A 206 -15.25 1.14 1.49
C GLN A 206 -16.55 1.63 0.86
N ALA A 207 -16.61 1.80 -0.47
CA ALA A 207 -17.85 2.19 -1.17
C ALA A 207 -18.96 1.12 -1.12
N TYR A 208 -18.61 -0.15 -0.85
CA TYR A 208 -19.55 -1.29 -0.84
C TYR A 208 -19.60 -2.04 0.49
N LEU A 209 -18.85 -1.59 1.50
CA LEU A 209 -18.72 -2.30 2.77
C LEU A 209 -19.01 -1.37 3.95
N ASP A 210 -19.92 -1.79 4.83
CA ASP A 210 -20.28 -1.04 6.04
C ASP A 210 -19.24 -1.16 7.18
N LEU A 211 -18.26 -2.09 7.06
CA LEU A 211 -17.15 -2.21 8.02
C LEU A 211 -16.09 -1.15 7.75
N PRO A 212 -15.37 -0.67 8.78
CA PRO A 212 -14.22 0.21 8.56
C PRO A 212 -13.16 -0.48 7.69
N VAL A 213 -12.65 0.24 6.68
CA VAL A 213 -11.51 -0.19 5.86
C VAL A 213 -10.34 0.74 6.18
N LEU A 214 -9.26 0.18 6.73
CA LEU A 214 -8.09 0.93 7.17
C LEU A 214 -6.86 0.52 6.36
N HIS A 215 -5.94 1.45 6.23
CA HIS A 215 -4.60 1.10 5.76
C HIS A 215 -3.85 0.36 6.89
N THR A 216 -2.97 -0.59 6.53
CA THR A 216 -2.18 -1.35 7.52
C THR A 216 -1.45 -0.43 8.51
N ALA A 217 -0.88 0.69 8.04
CA ALA A 217 -0.25 1.67 8.91
C ALA A 217 -1.24 2.36 9.86
N GLU A 218 -2.45 2.73 9.39
CA GLU A 218 -3.49 3.35 10.21
C GLU A 218 -4.05 2.40 11.27
N LEU A 219 -3.93 1.10 11.04
CA LEU A 219 -4.29 0.09 12.02
C LEU A 219 -3.20 -0.06 13.10
N LEU A 220 -1.92 -0.02 12.71
CA LEU A 220 -0.80 -0.23 13.63
C LEU A 220 -0.46 1.03 14.46
N ALA A 221 -0.45 2.21 13.85
CA ALA A 221 0.01 3.43 14.51
C ALA A 221 -0.71 3.75 15.83
N PRO A 222 -2.05 3.71 15.92
CA PRO A 222 -2.76 3.98 17.18
C PRO A 222 -2.44 2.99 18.30
N LEU A 223 -2.09 1.74 17.95
CA LEU A 223 -1.77 0.72 18.94
C LEU A 223 -0.50 1.04 19.73
N TYR A 224 0.50 1.72 19.14
CA TYR A 224 1.69 2.18 19.86
C TYR A 224 1.33 3.19 20.98
N GLU A 225 0.22 3.90 20.82
CA GLU A 225 -0.31 4.84 21.82
C GLU A 225 -1.35 4.20 22.76
N GLY A 226 -1.61 2.90 22.64
CA GLY A 226 -2.64 2.18 23.40
C GLY A 226 -4.07 2.58 23.05
N LYS A 227 -4.28 3.15 21.85
CA LYS A 227 -5.60 3.58 21.34
C LYS A 227 -6.25 2.51 20.49
N ASP A 228 -7.58 2.54 20.42
CA ASP A 228 -8.35 1.69 19.50
C ASP A 228 -8.23 2.25 18.07
N PRO A 229 -7.80 1.46 17.08
CA PRO A 229 -7.64 1.95 15.70
C PRO A 229 -8.99 2.30 15.02
N ARG A 230 -10.11 2.01 15.65
CA ARG A 230 -11.46 2.36 15.17
C ARG A 230 -11.98 3.70 15.72
N ALA A 231 -11.25 4.33 16.66
CA ALA A 231 -11.66 5.55 17.35
C ALA A 231 -11.54 6.81 16.46
#